data_dbed8fa43c5b7153ef22561611e8cc6c
#
_entry.id   dbed8fa43c5b7153ef22561611e8cc6c
#
_cell.length_a   1.000
_cell.length_b   1.000
_cell.length_c   1.000
_cell.angle_alpha   90.00
_cell.angle_beta   90.00
_cell.angle_gamma   90.00
#
_symmetry.space_group_name_H-M   'P 1'
#
loop_
_entity.id
_entity.type
_entity.pdbx_description
1 polymer ?
#
loop_
_entity_poly.entity_id
_entity_poly.type
_entity_poly.pdbx_seq_one_letter_code
_entity_poly.pdbx_strand_id
1 'polypeptide(L)'
;MTMTLHWVQIVWLAITGLLLLLRFTGMRAAAEHAEFWFQLTSALLMAWLLWCGGFFSQANAAEPPTAALKYRSDVIRSARVEWGLNAPVADFAAQLHQESGWNPAARSPVGAQGLAQFMPSTADWIAGLMPHLASREPYNPGWAIRALVSYDRWLWQRVTVPDGCERMAMTLSAYNGGLGWVNRDRRLARMRGLDDARWFGAVETVNAGRSAANWRENRHYPQRILHELAPRYLSWGGSNCVG
;
A
#
# COMPACT_ATOMS: atom_id res chain seq x y z
N MET A 1 8.23 -11.78 -29.14
CA MET A 1 8.07 -10.48 -28.47
C MET A 1 8.24 -9.42 -29.55
N THR A 2 7.15 -8.99 -30.21
CA THR A 2 7.16 -7.99 -31.27
C THR A 2 7.17 -6.61 -30.60
N MET A 3 8.35 -5.94 -30.62
CA MET A 3 8.45 -4.54 -30.22
C MET A 3 7.65 -3.68 -31.21
N THR A 4 6.46 -3.26 -30.85
CA THR A 4 5.73 -2.21 -31.58
C THR A 4 6.33 -0.87 -31.19
N LEU A 5 7.13 -0.30 -32.09
CA LEU A 5 7.62 1.07 -31.94
C LEU A 5 6.43 2.04 -31.92
N HIS A 6 6.30 2.82 -30.86
CA HIS A 6 5.31 3.90 -30.81
C HIS A 6 5.63 4.93 -31.90
N TRP A 7 4.61 5.52 -32.55
CA TRP A 7 4.74 6.51 -33.61
C TRP A 7 5.73 7.65 -33.28
N VAL A 8 5.85 8.04 -32.00
CA VAL A 8 6.82 9.04 -31.51
C VAL A 8 8.27 8.59 -31.74
N GLN A 9 8.58 7.32 -31.53
CA GLN A 9 9.92 6.76 -31.77
C GLN A 9 10.25 6.72 -33.25
N ILE A 10 9.27 6.48 -34.10
CA ILE A 10 9.42 6.50 -35.59
C ILE A 10 9.73 7.90 -36.07
N VAL A 11 8.99 8.89 -35.57
CA VAL A 11 9.22 10.31 -35.91
C VAL A 11 10.61 10.79 -35.48
N TRP A 12 11.01 10.40 -34.23
CA TRP A 12 12.34 10.75 -33.71
C TRP A 12 13.48 10.14 -34.54
N LEU A 13 13.38 8.87 -34.92
CA LEU A 13 14.35 8.19 -35.78
C LEU A 13 14.41 8.84 -37.19
N ALA A 14 13.27 9.21 -37.74
CA ALA A 14 13.21 9.88 -39.05
C ALA A 14 13.90 11.25 -39.03
N ILE A 15 13.68 12.08 -37.99
CA ILE A 15 14.32 13.39 -37.84
C ILE A 15 15.83 13.22 -37.64
N THR A 16 16.26 12.28 -36.79
CA THR A 16 17.68 11.99 -36.54
C THR A 16 18.37 11.55 -37.86
N GLY A 17 17.73 10.67 -38.63
CA GLY A 17 18.23 10.24 -39.94
C GLY A 17 18.36 11.41 -40.94
N LEU A 18 17.38 12.34 -40.97
CA LEU A 18 17.42 13.52 -41.82
C LEU A 18 18.58 14.46 -41.44
N LEU A 19 18.81 14.69 -40.13
CA LEU A 19 19.92 15.52 -39.64
C LEU A 19 21.28 14.94 -40.04
N LEU A 20 21.46 13.63 -39.95
CA LEU A 20 22.66 12.93 -40.37
C LEU A 20 22.87 13.10 -41.91
N LEU A 21 21.81 13.00 -42.71
CA LEU A 21 21.85 13.14 -44.14
C LEU A 21 22.26 14.57 -44.56
N LEU A 22 21.74 15.62 -43.88
CA LEU A 22 22.13 17.01 -44.08
C LEU A 22 23.61 17.26 -43.79
N ARG A 23 24.16 16.63 -42.78
CA ARG A 23 25.61 16.68 -42.47
C ARG A 23 26.47 16.07 -43.57
N PHE A 24 26.07 14.92 -44.10
CA PHE A 24 26.79 14.21 -45.18
C PHE A 24 26.76 14.97 -46.53
N THR A 25 25.71 15.72 -46.83
CA THR A 25 25.55 16.46 -48.11
C THR A 25 26.27 17.82 -48.13
N GLY A 26 27.02 18.17 -47.08
CA GLY A 26 27.81 19.39 -47.03
C GLY A 26 27.02 20.70 -46.75
N MET A 27 25.74 20.60 -46.43
CA MET A 27 24.89 21.76 -46.07
C MET A 27 25.04 22.10 -44.55
N ARG A 28 26.27 22.47 -44.15
CA ARG A 28 26.63 22.66 -42.73
C ARG A 28 25.77 23.72 -42.02
N ALA A 29 25.52 24.88 -42.64
CA ALA A 29 24.72 25.94 -42.03
C ALA A 29 23.26 25.52 -41.81
N ALA A 30 22.67 24.79 -42.74
CA ALA A 30 21.32 24.22 -42.57
C ALA A 30 21.27 23.13 -41.51
N ALA A 31 22.34 22.32 -41.40
CA ALA A 31 22.46 21.27 -40.40
C ALA A 31 22.56 21.85 -38.97
N GLU A 32 23.32 22.92 -38.76
CA GLU A 32 23.48 23.60 -37.48
C GLU A 32 22.15 24.20 -36.96
N HIS A 33 21.42 24.88 -37.85
CA HIS A 33 20.09 25.37 -37.50
C HIS A 33 19.10 24.25 -37.25
N ALA A 34 19.11 23.20 -38.03
CA ALA A 34 18.24 22.04 -37.83
C ALA A 34 18.57 21.30 -36.52
N GLU A 35 19.87 21.19 -36.15
CA GLU A 35 20.28 20.59 -34.85
C GLU A 35 19.80 21.39 -33.64
N PHE A 36 19.92 22.73 -33.71
CA PHE A 36 19.43 23.60 -32.65
C PHE A 36 17.91 23.37 -32.40
N TRP A 37 17.11 23.40 -33.46
CA TRP A 37 15.68 23.20 -33.38
C TRP A 37 15.31 21.76 -32.93
N PHE A 38 16.08 20.77 -33.39
CA PHE A 38 15.90 19.39 -32.95
C PHE A 38 16.19 19.20 -31.46
N GLN A 39 17.29 19.78 -30.98
CA GLN A 39 17.62 19.72 -29.54
C GLN A 39 16.56 20.42 -28.68
N LEU A 40 16.11 21.61 -29.12
CA LEU A 40 15.06 22.35 -28.42
C LEU A 40 13.74 21.59 -28.42
N THR A 41 13.30 21.07 -29.57
CA THR A 41 12.06 20.29 -29.63
C THR A 41 12.14 18.97 -28.88
N SER A 42 13.28 18.30 -28.89
CA SER A 42 13.52 17.07 -28.09
C SER A 42 13.48 17.36 -26.62
N ALA A 43 14.08 18.46 -26.15
CA ALA A 43 14.04 18.87 -24.74
C ALA A 43 12.61 19.22 -24.32
N LEU A 44 11.85 19.96 -25.14
CA LEU A 44 10.45 20.27 -24.87
C LEU A 44 9.56 19.04 -24.87
N LEU A 45 9.79 18.10 -25.80
CA LEU A 45 9.08 16.83 -25.84
C LEU A 45 9.39 15.97 -24.61
N MET A 46 10.65 15.90 -24.20
CA MET A 46 11.06 15.19 -23.00
C MET A 46 10.42 15.82 -21.76
N ALA A 47 10.45 17.14 -21.63
CA ALA A 47 9.78 17.85 -20.54
C ALA A 47 8.27 17.61 -20.54
N TRP A 48 7.64 17.60 -21.71
CA TRP A 48 6.22 17.28 -21.86
C TRP A 48 5.91 15.83 -21.53
N LEU A 49 6.73 14.86 -21.94
CA LEU A 49 6.58 13.45 -21.59
C LEU A 49 6.75 13.21 -20.09
N LEU A 50 7.72 13.89 -19.46
CA LEU A 50 7.91 13.85 -18.01
C LEU A 50 6.71 14.46 -17.28
N TRP A 51 6.15 15.54 -17.82
CA TRP A 51 4.94 16.17 -17.29
C TRP A 51 3.71 15.27 -17.44
N CYS A 52 3.45 14.75 -18.65
CA CYS A 52 2.32 13.85 -18.91
C CYS A 52 2.48 12.47 -18.26
N GLY A 53 3.72 11.99 -18.12
CA GLY A 53 4.05 10.76 -17.41
C GLY A 53 3.93 10.87 -15.88
N GLY A 54 3.54 12.06 -15.38
CA GLY A 54 3.38 12.26 -13.93
C GLY A 54 4.70 12.32 -13.17
N PHE A 55 5.84 12.46 -13.85
CA PHE A 55 7.15 12.53 -13.19
C PHE A 55 7.27 13.73 -12.24
N PHE A 56 6.59 14.85 -12.57
CA PHE A 56 6.47 16.02 -11.69
C PHE A 56 5.16 16.08 -10.91
N SER A 57 4.19 15.25 -11.23
CA SER A 57 3.09 14.99 -10.33
C SER A 57 3.62 14.02 -9.28
N GLN A 58 4.17 14.55 -8.19
CA GLN A 58 3.96 13.84 -6.94
C GLN A 58 2.45 13.63 -6.91
N ALA A 59 2.02 12.38 -7.08
CA ALA A 59 0.67 12.03 -6.72
C ALA A 59 0.49 12.69 -5.34
N ASN A 60 -0.44 13.65 -5.24
CA ASN A 60 -0.79 14.27 -3.97
C ASN A 60 -1.45 13.16 -3.16
N ALA A 61 -0.64 12.24 -2.64
CA ALA A 61 -1.07 11.38 -1.57
C ALA A 61 -1.51 12.35 -0.48
N ALA A 62 -2.81 12.45 -0.27
CA ALA A 62 -3.35 13.41 0.68
C ALA A 62 -2.58 13.24 1.99
N GLU A 63 -2.08 14.33 2.54
CA GLU A 63 -1.24 14.30 3.73
C GLU A 63 -1.94 13.58 4.91
N PRO A 64 -1.17 13.03 5.85
CA PRO A 64 -1.74 12.50 7.08
C PRO A 64 -2.62 13.55 7.77
N PRO A 65 -3.79 13.20 8.28
CA PRO A 65 -4.65 14.16 9.00
C PRO A 65 -3.91 14.67 10.25
N THR A 66 -4.17 15.92 10.62
CA THR A 66 -3.52 16.58 11.78
C THR A 66 -3.64 15.73 13.07
N ALA A 67 -4.78 15.04 13.26
CA ALA A 67 -4.99 14.15 14.40
C ALA A 67 -3.99 12.99 14.48
N ALA A 68 -3.43 12.57 13.34
CA ALA A 68 -2.44 11.50 13.27
C ALA A 68 -1.05 11.93 13.73
N LEU A 69 -0.69 13.21 13.49
CA LEU A 69 0.69 13.70 13.65
C LEU A 69 1.25 13.49 15.06
N LYS A 70 0.42 13.64 16.08
CA LYS A 70 0.82 13.44 17.49
C LYS A 70 1.21 11.99 17.81
N TYR A 71 0.77 11.02 17.03
CA TYR A 71 1.07 9.60 17.22
C TYR A 71 2.19 9.07 16.32
N ARG A 72 2.73 9.89 15.40
CA ARG A 72 3.74 9.49 14.42
C ARG A 72 4.92 8.76 15.07
N SER A 73 5.51 9.34 16.11
CA SER A 73 6.68 8.76 16.78
C SER A 73 6.36 7.43 17.47
N ASP A 74 5.15 7.29 18.01
CA ASP A 74 4.74 6.07 18.70
C ASP A 74 4.49 4.93 17.71
N VAL A 75 3.87 5.22 16.56
CA VAL A 75 3.68 4.23 15.47
C VAL A 75 5.04 3.77 14.94
N ILE A 76 5.94 4.69 14.59
CA ILE A 76 7.27 4.35 14.06
C ILE A 76 8.05 3.50 15.07
N ARG A 77 8.06 3.88 16.35
CA ARG A 77 8.77 3.16 17.40
C ARG A 77 8.20 1.77 17.60
N SER A 78 6.89 1.66 17.77
CA SER A 78 6.22 0.37 17.97
C SER A 78 6.42 -0.57 16.79
N ALA A 79 6.28 -0.05 15.56
CA ALA A 79 6.52 -0.82 14.35
C ALA A 79 7.95 -1.36 14.29
N ARG A 80 8.94 -0.51 14.53
CA ARG A 80 10.36 -0.92 14.47
C ARG A 80 10.77 -1.88 15.58
N VAL A 81 10.20 -1.75 16.76
CA VAL A 81 10.44 -2.70 17.87
C VAL A 81 9.96 -4.10 17.51
N GLU A 82 8.77 -4.21 16.94
CA GLU A 82 8.15 -5.50 16.63
C GLU A 82 8.60 -6.11 15.29
N TRP A 83 8.83 -5.28 14.27
CA TRP A 83 9.06 -5.72 12.89
C TRP A 83 10.48 -5.44 12.37
N GLY A 84 11.29 -4.71 13.13
CA GLY A 84 12.62 -4.28 12.72
C GLY A 84 12.63 -2.99 11.89
N LEU A 85 13.79 -2.62 11.36
CA LEU A 85 14.01 -1.35 10.67
C LEU A 85 13.17 -1.19 9.38
N ASN A 86 12.86 -2.29 8.72
CA ASN A 86 12.06 -2.35 7.50
C ASN A 86 10.56 -2.52 7.77
N ALA A 87 10.10 -2.20 8.98
CA ALA A 87 8.69 -2.27 9.34
C ALA A 87 7.81 -1.48 8.37
N PRO A 88 6.64 -2.02 7.95
CA PRO A 88 5.70 -1.33 7.06
C PRO A 88 4.89 -0.29 7.85
N VAL A 89 5.55 0.78 8.28
CA VAL A 89 4.98 1.82 9.15
C VAL A 89 3.75 2.47 8.52
N ALA A 90 3.79 2.68 7.19
CA ALA A 90 2.68 3.28 6.47
C ALA A 90 1.41 2.41 6.53
N ASP A 91 1.55 1.09 6.48
CA ASP A 91 0.43 0.15 6.55
C ASP A 91 -0.25 0.21 7.94
N PHE A 92 0.54 0.24 9.02
CA PHE A 92 -0.01 0.36 10.39
C PHE A 92 -0.67 1.72 10.64
N ALA A 93 -0.07 2.81 10.14
CA ALA A 93 -0.68 4.13 10.23
C ALA A 93 -2.00 4.20 9.45
N ALA A 94 -2.04 3.61 8.26
CA ALA A 94 -3.25 3.50 7.44
C ALA A 94 -4.32 2.65 8.14
N GLN A 95 -3.94 1.58 8.83
CA GLN A 95 -4.84 0.74 9.58
C GLN A 95 -5.46 1.48 10.77
N LEU A 96 -4.66 2.20 11.58
CA LEU A 96 -5.17 3.05 12.66
C LEU A 96 -6.12 4.14 12.15
N HIS A 97 -5.82 4.68 10.95
CA HIS A 97 -6.71 5.62 10.27
C HIS A 97 -8.05 4.96 9.88
N GLN A 98 -8.00 3.76 9.33
CA GLN A 98 -9.18 2.98 8.95
C GLN A 98 -10.04 2.63 10.18
N GLU A 99 -9.42 2.25 11.29
CA GLU A 99 -10.12 1.78 12.48
C GLU A 99 -10.89 2.91 13.20
N SER A 100 -10.25 4.04 13.44
CA SER A 100 -10.83 5.07 14.30
C SER A 100 -10.77 6.50 13.75
N GLY A 101 -10.15 6.72 12.58
CA GLY A 101 -9.81 8.07 12.14
C GLY A 101 -8.89 8.79 13.12
N TRP A 102 -8.08 8.06 13.87
CA TRP A 102 -7.17 8.56 14.91
C TRP A 102 -7.88 9.07 16.18
N ASN A 103 -9.11 8.62 16.44
CA ASN A 103 -9.84 8.95 17.66
C ASN A 103 -9.57 7.90 18.77
N PRO A 104 -8.83 8.24 19.85
CA PRO A 104 -8.52 7.29 20.92
C PRO A 104 -9.74 6.93 21.78
N ALA A 105 -10.80 7.75 21.75
CA ALA A 105 -12.03 7.51 22.47
C ALA A 105 -13.10 6.80 21.61
N ALA A 106 -12.74 6.36 20.40
CA ALA A 106 -13.67 5.71 19.49
C ALA A 106 -14.27 4.43 20.13
N ARG A 107 -15.57 4.28 19.95
CA ARG A 107 -16.29 3.06 20.32
C ARG A 107 -17.30 2.74 19.22
N SER A 108 -17.19 1.54 18.65
CA SER A 108 -18.15 1.09 17.65
C SER A 108 -19.49 0.68 18.27
N PRO A 109 -20.57 0.60 17.47
CA PRO A 109 -21.88 0.09 17.95
C PRO A 109 -21.81 -1.32 18.51
N VAL A 110 -20.86 -2.14 18.04
CA VAL A 110 -20.64 -3.51 18.51
C VAL A 110 -19.63 -3.62 19.65
N GLY A 111 -19.10 -2.48 20.12
CA GLY A 111 -18.27 -2.42 21.31
C GLY A 111 -16.78 -2.47 21.10
N ALA A 112 -16.28 -2.33 19.87
CA ALA A 112 -14.86 -2.18 19.60
C ALA A 112 -14.33 -0.85 20.17
N GLN A 113 -13.07 -0.83 20.66
CA GLN A 113 -12.55 0.21 21.55
C GLN A 113 -11.24 0.84 21.07
N GLY A 114 -11.14 2.16 21.22
CA GLY A 114 -9.92 2.94 21.09
C GLY A 114 -9.40 3.10 19.66
N LEU A 115 -8.14 3.50 19.52
CA LEU A 115 -7.50 3.77 18.23
C LEU A 115 -7.52 2.57 17.29
N ALA A 116 -7.32 1.36 17.82
CA ALA A 116 -7.16 0.11 17.06
C ALA A 116 -8.45 -0.73 17.02
N GLN A 117 -9.56 -0.22 17.56
CA GLN A 117 -10.89 -0.84 17.57
C GLN A 117 -10.89 -2.32 18.00
N PHE A 118 -10.14 -2.65 19.04
CA PHE A 118 -10.19 -4.00 19.59
C PHE A 118 -11.53 -4.30 20.25
N MET A 119 -12.10 -5.46 19.92
CA MET A 119 -13.18 -6.03 20.74
C MET A 119 -12.65 -6.35 22.13
N PRO A 120 -13.43 -6.18 23.21
CA PRO A 120 -13.00 -6.47 24.57
C PRO A 120 -12.36 -7.85 24.72
N SER A 121 -12.99 -8.89 24.17
CA SER A 121 -12.46 -10.25 24.21
C SER A 121 -11.12 -10.42 23.47
N THR A 122 -10.92 -9.70 22.38
CA THR A 122 -9.65 -9.70 21.64
C THR A 122 -8.57 -8.97 22.43
N ALA A 123 -8.90 -7.84 23.08
CA ALA A 123 -7.99 -7.10 23.93
C ALA A 123 -7.55 -7.94 25.14
N ASP A 124 -8.48 -8.67 25.78
CA ASP A 124 -8.19 -9.60 26.87
C ASP A 124 -7.27 -10.72 26.42
N TRP A 125 -7.57 -11.32 25.28
CA TRP A 125 -6.78 -12.41 24.74
C TRP A 125 -5.35 -11.98 24.38
N ILE A 126 -5.18 -10.82 23.71
CA ILE A 126 -3.87 -10.26 23.35
C ILE A 126 -3.07 -9.93 24.61
N ALA A 127 -3.71 -9.31 25.61
CA ALA A 127 -3.07 -8.97 26.88
C ALA A 127 -2.57 -10.21 27.63
N GLY A 128 -3.31 -11.31 27.57
CA GLY A 128 -2.89 -12.59 28.13
C GLY A 128 -1.79 -13.29 27.34
N LEU A 129 -1.74 -13.06 26.01
CA LEU A 129 -0.75 -13.70 25.14
C LEU A 129 0.60 -12.97 25.12
N MET A 130 0.58 -11.64 25.27
CA MET A 130 1.75 -10.76 25.09
C MET A 130 2.05 -10.00 26.39
N PRO A 131 3.09 -10.39 27.15
CA PRO A 131 3.38 -9.80 28.47
C PRO A 131 3.52 -8.28 28.49
N HIS A 132 4.05 -7.68 27.40
CA HIS A 132 4.21 -6.24 27.27
C HIS A 132 2.88 -5.48 27.05
N LEU A 133 1.77 -6.19 26.86
CA LEU A 133 0.41 -5.67 26.72
C LEU A 133 -0.51 -6.01 27.89
N ALA A 134 0.03 -6.59 28.97
CA ALA A 134 -0.74 -7.11 30.11
C ALA A 134 -1.64 -6.06 30.81
N SER A 135 -1.33 -4.74 30.69
CA SER A 135 -2.16 -3.68 31.26
C SER A 135 -3.57 -3.59 30.68
N ARG A 136 -3.81 -4.13 29.48
CA ARG A 136 -5.11 -4.15 28.78
C ARG A 136 -5.83 -2.80 28.80
N GLU A 137 -5.27 -1.84 28.08
CA GLU A 137 -5.76 -0.44 28.04
C GLU A 137 -6.16 -0.02 26.62
N PRO A 138 -7.26 -0.53 26.02
CA PRO A 138 -7.59 -0.27 24.60
C PRO A 138 -7.85 1.20 24.29
N TYR A 139 -8.21 2.03 25.26
CA TYR A 139 -8.36 3.48 25.09
C TYR A 139 -7.06 4.27 25.30
N ASN A 140 -6.00 3.65 25.81
CA ASN A 140 -4.67 4.25 25.89
C ASN A 140 -4.02 4.19 24.48
N PRO A 141 -3.70 5.32 23.85
CA PRO A 141 -3.14 5.33 22.52
C PRO A 141 -1.84 4.52 22.37
N GLY A 142 -0.95 4.64 23.35
CA GLY A 142 0.32 3.92 23.35
C GLY A 142 0.13 2.40 23.44
N TRP A 143 -0.82 1.93 24.24
CA TRP A 143 -1.20 0.53 24.29
C TRP A 143 -1.83 0.07 22.98
N ALA A 144 -2.81 0.81 22.47
CA ALA A 144 -3.54 0.46 21.26
C ALA A 144 -2.63 0.33 20.02
N ILE A 145 -1.69 1.27 19.87
CA ILE A 145 -0.68 1.24 18.78
C ILE A 145 0.21 0.00 18.91
N ARG A 146 0.77 -0.26 20.11
CA ARG A 146 1.60 -1.46 20.33
C ARG A 146 0.80 -2.74 20.08
N ALA A 147 -0.43 -2.80 20.60
CA ALA A 147 -1.29 -3.98 20.46
C ALA A 147 -1.61 -4.28 19.00
N LEU A 148 -1.95 -3.25 18.19
CA LEU A 148 -2.20 -3.41 16.76
C LEU A 148 -0.97 -3.98 16.04
N VAL A 149 0.18 -3.35 16.22
CA VAL A 149 1.43 -3.75 15.57
C VAL A 149 1.86 -5.17 15.96
N SER A 150 1.73 -5.51 17.26
CA SER A 150 2.08 -6.85 17.77
C SER A 150 1.08 -7.92 17.31
N TYR A 151 -0.21 -7.59 17.26
CA TYR A 151 -1.22 -8.51 16.76
C TYR A 151 -1.09 -8.77 15.25
N ASP A 152 -0.82 -7.76 14.47
CA ASP A 152 -0.50 -7.94 13.06
C ASP A 152 0.75 -8.78 12.86
N ARG A 153 1.79 -8.61 13.68
CA ARG A 153 2.98 -9.48 13.65
C ARG A 153 2.62 -10.92 13.92
N TRP A 154 1.78 -11.17 14.92
CA TRP A 154 1.29 -12.50 15.28
C TRP A 154 0.49 -13.15 14.14
N LEU A 155 -0.39 -12.39 13.48
CA LEU A 155 -1.16 -12.83 12.31
C LEU A 155 -0.26 -13.09 11.10
N TRP A 156 0.64 -12.17 10.81
CA TRP A 156 1.63 -12.27 9.74
C TRP A 156 2.44 -13.56 9.80
N GLN A 157 2.90 -13.93 10.97
CA GLN A 157 3.64 -15.17 11.20
C GLN A 157 2.83 -16.44 10.87
N ARG A 158 1.49 -16.34 10.87
CA ARG A 158 0.55 -17.44 10.60
C ARG A 158 -0.01 -17.44 9.19
N VAL A 159 0.23 -16.40 8.43
CA VAL A 159 -0.09 -16.30 7.00
C VAL A 159 1.18 -16.59 6.22
N THR A 160 1.32 -17.81 5.72
CA THR A 160 2.50 -18.19 4.92
C THR A 160 2.23 -17.93 3.45
N VAL A 161 2.71 -16.79 2.95
CA VAL A 161 2.62 -16.31 1.57
C VAL A 161 3.95 -15.61 1.23
N PRO A 162 4.58 -15.87 0.07
CA PRO A 162 5.89 -15.32 -0.26
C PRO A 162 5.87 -13.83 -0.57
N ASP A 163 4.84 -13.33 -1.23
CA ASP A 163 4.70 -11.91 -1.55
C ASP A 163 4.27 -11.09 -0.34
N GLY A 164 4.97 -9.98 -0.07
CA GLY A 164 4.75 -9.13 1.11
C GLY A 164 3.40 -8.40 1.08
N CYS A 165 2.98 -7.92 -0.08
CA CYS A 165 1.72 -7.21 -0.24
C CYS A 165 0.53 -8.16 -0.04
N GLU A 166 0.53 -9.31 -0.71
CA GLU A 166 -0.51 -10.32 -0.59
C GLU A 166 -0.62 -10.87 0.84
N ARG A 167 0.54 -11.06 1.49
CA ARG A 167 0.61 -11.48 2.89
C ARG A 167 0.04 -10.43 3.83
N MET A 168 0.35 -9.14 3.61
CA MET A 168 -0.22 -8.05 4.42
C MET A 168 -1.72 -7.92 4.21
N ALA A 169 -2.22 -8.06 2.99
CA ALA A 169 -3.65 -8.05 2.70
C ALA A 169 -4.39 -9.16 3.46
N MET A 170 -3.84 -10.38 3.48
CA MET A 170 -4.40 -11.50 4.25
C MET A 170 -4.29 -11.28 5.78
N THR A 171 -3.21 -10.65 6.25
CA THR A 171 -3.03 -10.28 7.65
C THR A 171 -4.11 -9.29 8.09
N LEU A 172 -4.33 -8.24 7.31
CA LEU A 172 -5.38 -7.24 7.55
C LEU A 172 -6.79 -7.86 7.49
N SER A 173 -7.04 -8.73 6.51
CA SER A 173 -8.31 -9.50 6.46
C SER A 173 -8.50 -10.36 7.70
N ALA A 174 -7.41 -10.94 8.23
CA ALA A 174 -7.45 -11.74 9.46
C ALA A 174 -7.65 -10.88 10.71
N TYR A 175 -7.09 -9.67 10.76
CA TYR A 175 -7.33 -8.70 11.84
C TYR A 175 -8.81 -8.32 11.90
N ASN A 176 -9.40 -7.91 10.80
CA ASN A 176 -10.80 -7.48 10.71
C ASN A 176 -11.79 -8.63 10.93
N GLY A 177 -11.56 -9.78 10.33
CA GLY A 177 -12.55 -10.85 10.26
C GLY A 177 -12.16 -12.17 10.93
N GLY A 178 -10.92 -12.30 11.40
CA GLY A 178 -10.38 -13.50 12.02
C GLY A 178 -9.64 -14.45 11.06
N LEU A 179 -8.50 -14.95 11.52
CA LEU A 179 -7.60 -15.84 10.77
C LEU A 179 -8.29 -17.12 10.27
N GLY A 180 -9.21 -17.64 11.05
CA GLY A 180 -9.97 -18.85 10.68
C GLY A 180 -10.76 -18.68 9.39
N TRP A 181 -11.30 -17.49 9.13
CA TRP A 181 -11.99 -17.20 7.90
C TRP A 181 -11.03 -17.06 6.70
N VAL A 182 -9.90 -16.39 6.88
CA VAL A 182 -8.87 -16.30 5.82
C VAL A 182 -8.42 -17.70 5.39
N ASN A 183 -8.18 -18.59 6.34
CA ASN A 183 -7.80 -19.98 6.03
C ASN A 183 -8.90 -20.76 5.29
N ARG A 184 -10.19 -20.53 5.61
CA ARG A 184 -11.32 -21.13 4.87
C ARG A 184 -11.44 -20.58 3.47
N ASP A 185 -11.30 -19.27 3.30
CA ASP A 185 -11.35 -18.61 2.00
C ASP A 185 -10.17 -19.06 1.10
N ARG A 186 -8.95 -19.15 1.64
CA ARG A 186 -7.78 -19.71 0.93
C ARG A 186 -8.04 -21.15 0.47
N ARG A 187 -8.58 -21.99 1.34
CA ARG A 187 -8.93 -23.37 0.98
C ARG A 187 -9.98 -23.41 -0.15
N LEU A 188 -11.00 -22.57 -0.06
CA LEU A 188 -12.05 -22.48 -1.09
C LEU A 188 -11.48 -21.97 -2.41
N ALA A 189 -10.58 -20.96 -2.39
CA ALA A 189 -9.88 -20.46 -3.58
C ALA A 189 -9.11 -21.58 -4.27
N ARG A 190 -8.30 -22.35 -3.52
CA ARG A 190 -7.58 -23.51 -4.05
C ARG A 190 -8.50 -24.57 -4.65
N MET A 191 -9.61 -24.87 -4.02
CA MET A 191 -10.62 -25.82 -4.54
C MET A 191 -11.28 -25.34 -5.85
N ARG A 192 -11.28 -24.03 -6.09
CA ARG A 192 -11.79 -23.40 -7.32
C ARG A 192 -10.70 -23.18 -8.38
N GLY A 193 -9.48 -23.66 -8.16
CA GLY A 193 -8.36 -23.49 -9.09
C GLY A 193 -7.75 -22.08 -9.07
N LEU A 194 -8.05 -21.27 -8.04
CA LEU A 194 -7.44 -19.96 -7.83
C LEU A 194 -6.16 -20.08 -7.01
N ASP A 195 -5.25 -19.10 -7.19
CA ASP A 195 -4.03 -19.03 -6.39
C ASP A 195 -4.35 -18.64 -4.94
N ASP A 196 -4.19 -19.56 -4.00
CA ASP A 196 -4.46 -19.34 -2.59
C ASP A 196 -3.34 -18.58 -1.84
N ALA A 197 -2.24 -18.29 -2.50
CA ALA A 197 -1.19 -17.38 -2.03
C ALA A 197 -1.41 -15.93 -2.47
N ARG A 198 -2.38 -15.68 -3.34
CA ARG A 198 -2.73 -14.37 -3.87
C ARG A 198 -4.05 -13.89 -3.28
N TRP A 199 -4.04 -12.72 -2.64
CA TRP A 199 -5.26 -12.10 -2.11
C TRP A 199 -6.03 -11.38 -3.21
N PHE A 200 -5.38 -10.38 -3.84
CA PHE A 200 -6.03 -9.53 -4.85
C PHE A 200 -6.35 -10.30 -6.13
N GLY A 201 -7.62 -10.29 -6.52
CA GLY A 201 -8.13 -11.00 -7.68
C GLY A 201 -8.25 -12.53 -7.52
N ALA A 202 -7.91 -13.09 -6.34
CA ALA A 202 -8.02 -14.52 -6.08
C ALA A 202 -8.78 -14.82 -4.78
N VAL A 203 -8.13 -14.85 -3.61
CA VAL A 203 -8.77 -15.21 -2.33
C VAL A 203 -9.89 -14.22 -1.96
N GLU A 204 -9.75 -12.95 -2.26
CA GLU A 204 -10.78 -11.94 -1.99
C GLU A 204 -12.09 -12.18 -2.75
N THR A 205 -12.04 -12.89 -3.88
CA THR A 205 -13.23 -13.14 -4.73
C THR A 205 -14.13 -14.23 -4.21
N VAL A 206 -13.65 -15.06 -3.28
CA VAL A 206 -14.42 -16.18 -2.73
C VAL A 206 -15.03 -15.86 -1.36
N ASN A 207 -16.11 -16.52 -1.02
CA ASN A 207 -16.77 -16.43 0.29
C ASN A 207 -17.01 -17.84 0.85
N ALA A 208 -16.30 -18.18 1.90
CA ALA A 208 -16.43 -19.48 2.57
C ALA A 208 -17.57 -19.53 3.61
N GLY A 209 -18.57 -18.65 3.50
CA GLY A 209 -19.78 -18.68 4.33
C GLY A 209 -19.99 -17.51 5.28
N ARG A 210 -19.25 -16.39 5.10
CA ARG A 210 -19.58 -15.12 5.80
C ARG A 210 -20.91 -14.56 5.29
N SER A 211 -21.63 -13.81 6.13
CA SER A 211 -22.74 -12.99 5.67
C SER A 211 -22.27 -12.01 4.57
N ALA A 212 -23.18 -11.63 3.68
CA ALA A 212 -22.84 -10.70 2.58
C ALA A 212 -22.27 -9.36 3.08
N ALA A 213 -22.78 -8.86 4.22
CA ALA A 213 -22.29 -7.63 4.82
C ALA A 213 -20.83 -7.78 5.33
N ASN A 214 -20.57 -8.79 6.17
CA ASN A 214 -19.25 -9.05 6.72
C ASN A 214 -18.23 -9.41 5.63
N TRP A 215 -18.68 -10.08 4.56
CA TRP A 215 -17.80 -10.38 3.43
C TRP A 215 -17.38 -9.11 2.71
N ARG A 216 -18.31 -8.21 2.36
CA ARG A 216 -18.00 -6.95 1.69
C ARG A 216 -17.08 -6.06 2.54
N GLU A 217 -17.39 -5.89 3.81
CA GLU A 217 -16.55 -5.12 4.73
C GLU A 217 -15.13 -5.67 4.80
N ASN A 218 -14.98 -6.98 4.99
CA ASN A 218 -13.68 -7.63 5.09
C ASN A 218 -12.86 -7.54 3.80
N ARG A 219 -13.49 -7.53 2.61
CA ARG A 219 -12.80 -7.37 1.31
C ARG A 219 -12.36 -5.94 1.07
N HIS A 220 -13.18 -4.98 1.46
CA HIS A 220 -12.85 -3.57 1.35
C HIS A 220 -11.72 -3.14 2.29
N TYR A 221 -11.58 -3.78 3.44
CA TYR A 221 -10.64 -3.40 4.48
C TYR A 221 -9.16 -3.42 4.02
N PRO A 222 -8.58 -4.50 3.48
CA PRO A 222 -7.20 -4.49 2.97
C PRO A 222 -7.02 -3.56 1.77
N GLN A 223 -7.99 -3.54 0.85
CA GLN A 223 -7.96 -2.68 -0.33
C GLN A 223 -7.81 -1.21 0.07
N ARG A 224 -8.67 -0.75 0.97
CA ARG A 224 -8.65 0.63 1.44
C ARG A 224 -7.39 0.99 2.20
N ILE A 225 -6.92 0.11 3.09
CA ILE A 225 -5.72 0.37 3.88
C ILE A 225 -4.49 0.46 2.98
N LEU A 226 -4.26 -0.55 2.13
CA LEU A 226 -3.01 -0.69 1.39
C LEU A 226 -2.91 0.23 0.17
N HIS A 227 -4.03 0.47 -0.53
CA HIS A 227 -4.00 1.22 -1.79
C HIS A 227 -4.54 2.65 -1.69
N GLU A 228 -5.41 2.96 -0.70
CA GLU A 228 -5.98 4.31 -0.57
C GLU A 228 -5.34 5.11 0.58
N LEU A 229 -5.09 4.46 1.72
CA LEU A 229 -4.64 5.15 2.93
C LEU A 229 -3.12 5.08 3.14
N ALA A 230 -2.46 3.94 2.91
CA ALA A 230 -1.03 3.78 3.11
C ALA A 230 -0.18 4.79 2.32
N PRO A 231 -0.53 5.17 1.08
CA PRO A 231 0.19 6.22 0.35
C PRO A 231 0.34 7.54 1.10
N ARG A 232 -0.63 7.90 1.96
CA ARG A 232 -0.60 9.12 2.78
C ARG A 232 0.50 9.11 3.85
N TYR A 233 0.95 7.94 4.25
CA TYR A 233 1.85 7.71 5.38
C TYR A 233 3.26 7.28 4.96
N LEU A 234 3.59 7.26 3.66
CA LEU A 234 4.90 6.85 3.16
C LEU A 234 6.05 7.71 3.72
N SER A 235 5.77 8.97 4.07
CA SER A 235 6.74 9.84 4.76
C SER A 235 7.06 9.40 6.21
N TRP A 236 6.32 8.42 6.77
CA TRP A 236 6.57 7.86 8.10
C TRP A 236 7.42 6.59 8.04
N GLY A 237 7.37 5.86 6.92
CA GLY A 237 8.12 4.63 6.68
C GLY A 237 7.55 3.84 5.51
N GLY A 238 8.10 2.65 5.27
CA GLY A 238 7.71 1.79 4.15
C GLY A 238 6.29 1.23 4.23
N SER A 239 5.85 0.65 3.12
CA SER A 239 4.64 -0.16 2.96
C SER A 239 5.01 -1.49 2.30
N ASN A 240 4.18 -2.53 2.48
CA ASN A 240 4.35 -3.79 1.77
C ASN A 240 3.83 -3.76 0.32
N CYS A 241 2.94 -2.81 0.00
CA CYS A 241 2.25 -2.74 -1.30
C CYS A 241 2.59 -1.51 -2.13
N VAL A 242 3.21 -0.50 -1.52
CA VAL A 242 3.58 0.76 -2.19
C VAL A 242 5.08 0.92 -2.03
N GLY A 243 5.80 0.81 -3.11
CA GLY A 243 7.26 0.96 -3.18
C GLY A 243 7.66 1.71 -4.43
#